data_90455a96656dcb4b851e102a0e12d08f
#
_entry.id   90455a96656dcb4b851e102a0e12d08f
#
_cell.length_a   1.000
_cell.length_b   1.000
_cell.length_c   1.000
_cell.angle_alpha   90.00
_cell.angle_beta   90.00
_cell.angle_gamma   90.00
#
_symmetry.space_group_name_H-M   'P 1'
#
loop_
_entity.id
_entity.type
_entity.pdbx_description
1 polymer ?
#
loop_
_entity_poly.entity_id
_entity_poly.type
_entity_poly.pdbx_seq_one_letter_code
_entity_poly.pdbx_strand_id
1 'polypeptide(L)'
;KIKPLITRDAVILGFAEGQGSRAGMLKEVLVGLCVAKDEYILLTKVGNGYSEDERIKLLKELEKKKVDSGYIEVSGSNVAFTMVAPNQVVEFSCLDVFRENSKGAISKMCLNYKNGTYIAVGKQPMASVISPVYVKMRTDKKPNTDDAGLSQITKIISLDTNTT
;
A
#
# COMPACT_ATOMS: atom_id res chain seq x y z
N LYS A 1 -19.02 14.62 17.07
CA LYS A 1 -17.74 15.18 16.67
C LYS A 1 -17.11 14.30 15.58
N ILE A 2 -16.86 14.87 14.43
CA ILE A 2 -16.32 14.12 13.29
C ILE A 2 -14.80 14.18 13.33
N LYS A 3 -14.18 12.99 13.33
CA LYS A 3 -12.72 12.88 13.25
C LYS A 3 -12.27 13.18 11.82
N PRO A 4 -11.29 14.09 11.61
CA PRO A 4 -10.83 14.38 10.24
C PRO A 4 -10.13 13.16 9.63
N LEU A 5 -10.26 13.02 8.31
CA LEU A 5 -9.57 11.98 7.58
C LEU A 5 -8.07 12.23 7.55
N ILE A 6 -7.32 11.15 7.64
CA ILE A 6 -5.86 11.16 7.51
C ILE A 6 -5.53 10.86 6.05
N THR A 7 -4.71 11.71 5.42
CA THR A 7 -4.29 11.53 4.03
C THR A 7 -2.79 11.28 3.97
N ARG A 8 -2.37 10.21 3.29
CA ARG A 8 -0.96 9.82 3.23
C ARG A 8 -0.60 9.30 1.85
N ASP A 9 0.69 9.25 1.57
CA ASP A 9 1.25 8.77 0.31
C ASP A 9 1.99 7.45 0.54
N ALA A 10 1.84 6.52 -0.39
CA ALA A 10 2.49 5.22 -0.31
C ALA A 10 2.90 4.74 -1.70
N VAL A 11 3.83 3.79 -1.75
CA VAL A 11 4.31 3.21 -3.00
C VAL A 11 3.43 2.02 -3.38
N ILE A 12 3.02 1.95 -4.65
CA ILE A 12 2.28 0.79 -5.16
C ILE A 12 3.29 -0.34 -5.41
N LEU A 13 3.07 -1.47 -4.74
CA LEU A 13 3.93 -2.64 -4.86
C LEU A 13 3.25 -3.77 -5.64
N GLY A 14 1.93 -3.78 -5.71
CA GLY A 14 1.20 -4.81 -6.43
C GLY A 14 -0.26 -4.44 -6.64
N PHE A 15 -0.97 -5.31 -7.35
CA PHE A 15 -2.40 -5.09 -7.61
C PHE A 15 -3.13 -6.43 -7.70
N ALA A 16 -4.45 -6.38 -7.53
CA ALA A 16 -5.33 -7.51 -7.76
C ALA A 16 -6.45 -7.07 -8.72
N GLU A 17 -6.77 -7.95 -9.64
CA GLU A 17 -7.87 -7.73 -10.59
C GLU A 17 -9.17 -8.27 -10.01
N GLY A 18 -10.29 -7.63 -10.32
CA GLY A 18 -11.60 -8.12 -9.95
C GLY A 18 -11.95 -9.42 -10.70
N GLN A 19 -12.87 -10.19 -10.15
CA GLN A 19 -13.29 -11.47 -10.71
C GLN A 19 -14.73 -11.43 -11.19
N GLY A 20 -15.08 -12.36 -12.09
CA GLY A 20 -16.43 -12.47 -12.62
C GLY A 20 -16.84 -11.22 -13.38
N SER A 21 -17.92 -10.58 -12.99
CA SER A 21 -18.44 -9.37 -13.64
C SER A 21 -17.50 -8.18 -13.50
N ARG A 22 -16.49 -8.26 -12.62
CA ARG A 22 -15.51 -7.21 -12.42
C ARG A 22 -14.16 -7.50 -13.07
N ALA A 23 -14.06 -8.53 -13.88
CA ALA A 23 -12.87 -8.81 -14.66
C ALA A 23 -12.57 -7.63 -15.59
N GLY A 24 -11.31 -7.29 -15.76
CA GLY A 24 -10.89 -6.11 -16.52
C GLY A 24 -10.86 -4.82 -15.70
N MET A 25 -11.19 -4.89 -14.42
CA MET A 25 -11.14 -3.74 -13.50
C MET A 25 -10.23 -4.04 -12.31
N LEU A 26 -9.56 -3.01 -11.83
CA LEU A 26 -8.75 -3.11 -10.62
C LEU A 26 -9.65 -3.40 -9.42
N LYS A 27 -9.29 -4.39 -8.61
CA LYS A 27 -9.95 -4.66 -7.34
C LYS A 27 -9.33 -3.81 -6.23
N GLU A 28 -8.02 -3.95 -6.05
CA GLU A 28 -7.29 -3.21 -5.02
C GLU A 28 -5.80 -3.15 -5.38
N VAL A 29 -5.09 -2.20 -4.77
CA VAL A 29 -3.64 -2.12 -4.88
C VAL A 29 -3.01 -2.45 -3.53
N LEU A 30 -1.86 -3.12 -3.59
CA LEU A 30 -1.04 -3.40 -2.42
C LEU A 30 -0.03 -2.26 -2.31
N VAL A 31 -0.03 -1.56 -1.18
CA VAL A 31 0.85 -0.41 -0.99
C VAL A 31 1.78 -0.62 0.19
N GLY A 32 2.93 0.03 0.14
CA GLY A 32 3.92 0.01 1.19
C GLY A 32 4.65 1.32 1.29
N LEU A 33 5.51 1.40 2.28
CA LEU A 33 6.33 2.58 2.53
C LEU A 33 7.79 2.28 2.26
N CYS A 34 8.53 3.28 1.80
CA CYS A 34 9.95 3.15 1.53
C CYS A 34 10.73 3.27 2.85
N VAL A 35 11.50 2.24 3.18
CA VAL A 35 12.33 2.20 4.40
C VAL A 35 13.72 2.73 4.11
N ALA A 36 14.25 2.38 2.94
CA ALA A 36 15.53 2.82 2.43
C ALA A 36 15.51 2.62 0.93
N LYS A 37 16.61 2.94 0.23
CA LYS A 37 16.66 2.76 -1.23
C LYS A 37 16.38 1.30 -1.58
N ASP A 38 15.36 1.07 -2.42
CA ASP A 38 14.93 -0.26 -2.88
C ASP A 38 14.49 -1.22 -1.76
N GLU A 39 14.14 -0.67 -0.59
CA GLU A 39 13.64 -1.44 0.53
C GLU A 39 12.29 -0.89 0.95
N TYR A 40 11.30 -1.78 1.06
CA TYR A 40 9.91 -1.39 1.33
C TYR A 40 9.32 -2.25 2.44
N ILE A 41 8.37 -1.70 3.18
CA ILE A 41 7.57 -2.45 4.13
C ILE A 41 6.11 -2.37 3.70
N LEU A 42 5.41 -3.50 3.69
CA LEU A 42 4.00 -3.53 3.34
C LEU A 42 3.19 -2.75 4.37
N LEU A 43 2.18 -2.02 3.90
CA LEU A 43 1.32 -1.21 4.76
C LEU A 43 -0.12 -1.69 4.72
N THR A 44 -0.78 -1.61 3.58
CA THR A 44 -2.21 -1.93 3.48
C THR A 44 -2.60 -2.21 2.02
N LYS A 45 -3.88 -2.53 1.84
CA LYS A 45 -4.50 -2.74 0.53
C LYS A 45 -5.57 -1.67 0.38
N VAL A 46 -5.58 -0.97 -0.77
CA VAL A 46 -6.51 0.12 -1.03
C VAL A 46 -7.46 -0.32 -2.15
N GLY A 47 -8.71 -0.61 -1.80
CA GLY A 47 -9.68 -1.15 -2.73
C GLY A 47 -10.92 -0.30 -2.96
N ASN A 48 -11.06 0.82 -2.25
CA ASN A 48 -12.22 1.71 -2.35
C ASN A 48 -11.80 3.09 -2.86
N GLY A 49 -12.75 3.84 -3.40
CA GLY A 49 -12.54 5.22 -3.81
C GLY A 49 -12.23 5.42 -5.28
N TYR A 50 -12.15 4.33 -6.05
CA TYR A 50 -11.92 4.42 -7.49
C TYR A 50 -13.24 4.56 -8.24
N SER A 51 -13.26 5.38 -9.29
CA SER A 51 -14.35 5.32 -10.27
C SER A 51 -14.15 4.08 -11.14
N GLU A 52 -15.19 3.68 -11.85
CA GLU A 52 -15.11 2.53 -12.76
C GLU A 52 -14.04 2.76 -13.83
N ASP A 53 -14.01 3.96 -14.41
CA ASP A 53 -13.00 4.32 -15.41
C ASP A 53 -11.58 4.26 -14.83
N GLU A 54 -11.39 4.71 -13.59
CA GLU A 54 -10.09 4.62 -12.92
C GLU A 54 -9.66 3.18 -12.71
N ARG A 55 -10.60 2.30 -12.34
CA ARG A 55 -10.30 0.88 -12.16
C ARG A 55 -9.81 0.22 -13.44
N ILE A 56 -10.43 0.58 -14.57
CA ILE A 56 -10.03 0.05 -15.88
C ILE A 56 -8.67 0.60 -16.30
N LYS A 57 -8.50 1.90 -16.18
CA LYS A 57 -7.27 2.58 -16.60
C LYS A 57 -6.06 2.16 -15.77
N LEU A 58 -6.21 2.13 -14.44
CA LEU A 58 -5.12 1.75 -13.55
C LEU A 58 -4.71 0.29 -13.74
N LEU A 59 -5.66 -0.60 -13.96
CA LEU A 59 -5.33 -2.00 -14.21
C LEU A 59 -4.44 -2.13 -15.44
N LYS A 60 -4.79 -1.44 -16.53
CA LYS A 60 -3.98 -1.48 -17.76
C LYS A 60 -2.59 -0.92 -17.54
N GLU A 61 -2.46 0.17 -16.80
CA GLU A 61 -1.18 0.79 -16.50
C GLU A 61 -0.30 -0.12 -15.64
N LEU A 62 -0.88 -0.73 -14.62
CA LEU A 62 -0.14 -1.58 -13.69
C LEU A 62 0.26 -2.91 -14.35
N GLU A 63 -0.55 -3.44 -15.25
CA GLU A 63 -0.19 -4.66 -15.98
C GLU A 63 1.08 -4.52 -16.80
N LYS A 64 1.36 -3.31 -17.28
CA LYS A 64 2.58 -3.03 -18.03
C LYS A 64 3.82 -3.00 -17.15
N LYS A 65 3.65 -2.99 -15.84
CA LYS A 65 4.75 -2.84 -14.86
C LYS A 65 4.99 -4.09 -14.03
N LYS A 66 4.41 -5.21 -14.45
CA LYS A 66 4.59 -6.49 -13.74
C LYS A 66 6.06 -6.86 -13.61
N VAL A 67 6.41 -7.39 -12.45
CA VAL A 67 7.75 -7.90 -12.19
C VAL A 67 7.65 -9.26 -11.50
N ASP A 68 8.73 -10.02 -11.55
CA ASP A 68 8.81 -11.28 -10.80
C ASP A 68 8.93 -10.97 -9.31
N SER A 69 8.49 -11.91 -8.50
CA SER A 69 8.57 -11.76 -7.05
C SER A 69 8.78 -13.10 -6.38
N GLY A 70 9.73 -13.13 -5.46
CA GLY A 70 9.90 -14.29 -4.57
C GLY A 70 8.92 -14.26 -3.40
N TYR A 71 8.14 -13.19 -3.28
CA TYR A 71 7.12 -13.05 -2.25
C TYR A 71 5.74 -12.97 -2.89
N ILE A 72 4.78 -13.67 -2.30
CA ILE A 72 3.39 -13.66 -2.76
C ILE A 72 2.50 -13.16 -1.61
N GLU A 73 1.77 -12.08 -1.87
CA GLU A 73 0.73 -11.59 -0.96
C GLU A 73 -0.63 -12.05 -1.49
N VAL A 74 -1.53 -12.43 -0.60
CA VAL A 74 -2.85 -12.94 -0.98
C VAL A 74 -3.92 -12.02 -0.40
N SER A 75 -4.92 -11.69 -1.22
CA SER A 75 -6.06 -10.88 -0.78
C SER A 75 -6.99 -11.67 0.14
N GLY A 76 -7.92 -10.96 0.79
CA GLY A 76 -8.92 -11.60 1.64
C GLY A 76 -9.82 -12.61 0.91
N SER A 77 -9.89 -12.55 -0.42
CA SER A 77 -10.64 -13.49 -1.25
C SER A 77 -9.76 -14.59 -1.85
N ASN A 78 -8.55 -14.78 -1.31
CA ASN A 78 -7.58 -15.79 -1.76
C ASN A 78 -7.05 -15.58 -3.17
N VAL A 79 -7.01 -14.33 -3.64
CA VAL A 79 -6.42 -13.98 -4.94
C VAL A 79 -5.01 -13.44 -4.70
N ALA A 80 -4.02 -14.00 -5.40
CA ALA A 80 -2.65 -13.54 -5.29
C ALA A 80 -2.50 -12.17 -5.96
N PHE A 81 -1.78 -11.26 -5.31
CA PHE A 81 -1.43 -9.98 -5.91
C PHE A 81 -0.35 -10.18 -6.97
N THR A 82 -0.48 -9.44 -8.07
CA THR A 82 0.56 -9.33 -9.07
C THR A 82 1.47 -8.19 -8.66
N MET A 83 2.77 -8.46 -8.47
CA MET A 83 3.71 -7.43 -8.05
C MET A 83 4.14 -6.58 -9.24
N VAL A 84 4.38 -5.29 -8.98
CA VAL A 84 4.80 -4.33 -10.00
C VAL A 84 6.05 -3.59 -9.53
N ALA A 85 6.78 -2.98 -10.48
CA ALA A 85 7.94 -2.17 -10.16
C ALA A 85 7.54 -1.04 -9.20
N PRO A 86 8.33 -0.75 -8.16
CA PRO A 86 7.97 0.23 -7.13
C PRO A 86 8.29 1.66 -7.57
N ASN A 87 7.65 2.12 -8.64
CA ASN A 87 7.93 3.43 -9.22
C ASN A 87 6.74 4.38 -9.24
N GLN A 88 5.62 4.00 -8.59
CA GLN A 88 4.43 4.84 -8.54
C GLN A 88 4.01 5.09 -7.10
N VAL A 89 3.61 6.34 -6.83
CA VAL A 89 3.10 6.75 -5.52
C VAL A 89 1.62 7.07 -5.63
N VAL A 90 0.86 6.62 -4.65
CA VAL A 90 -0.58 6.85 -4.57
C VAL A 90 -0.92 7.56 -3.26
N GLU A 91 -1.87 8.49 -3.33
CA GLU A 91 -2.43 9.13 -2.15
C GLU A 91 -3.71 8.39 -1.75
N PHE A 92 -3.81 8.07 -0.47
CA PHE A 92 -5.02 7.47 0.09
C PHE A 92 -5.41 8.19 1.37
N SER A 93 -6.70 8.13 1.72
CA SER A 93 -7.18 8.61 3.01
C SER A 93 -7.57 7.42 3.88
N CYS A 94 -7.57 7.60 5.19
CA CYS A 94 -8.00 6.57 6.12
C CYS A 94 -8.61 7.21 7.35
N LEU A 95 -9.32 6.40 8.14
CA LEU A 95 -9.95 6.86 9.38
C LEU A 95 -8.98 6.86 10.54
N ASP A 96 -8.10 5.86 10.60
CA ASP A 96 -7.15 5.72 11.70
C ASP A 96 -6.04 4.76 11.34
N VAL A 97 -5.02 4.73 12.21
CA VAL A 97 -3.86 3.85 12.08
C VAL A 97 -3.55 3.26 13.46
N PHE A 98 -3.44 1.94 13.55
CA PHE A 98 -3.16 1.24 14.81
C PHE A 98 -1.86 0.44 14.72
N ARG A 99 -1.05 0.48 15.77
CA ARG A 99 0.17 -0.32 15.87
C ARG A 99 -0.08 -1.70 16.48
N GLU A 100 -1.19 -1.86 17.21
CA GLU A 100 -1.50 -3.09 17.92
C GLU A 100 -2.96 -3.48 17.70
N ASN A 101 -3.25 -4.76 17.76
CA ASN A 101 -4.60 -5.30 17.75
C ASN A 101 -4.77 -6.24 18.95
N SER A 102 -5.88 -6.97 19.02
CA SER A 102 -6.16 -7.89 20.13
C SER A 102 -5.13 -9.02 20.28
N LYS A 103 -4.33 -9.26 19.27
CA LYS A 103 -3.29 -10.30 19.28
C LYS A 103 -1.89 -9.74 19.57
N GLY A 104 -1.77 -8.43 19.80
CA GLY A 104 -0.51 -7.76 20.11
C GLY A 104 -0.02 -6.84 19.01
N ALA A 105 1.28 -6.63 18.93
CA ALA A 105 1.90 -5.74 17.96
C ALA A 105 1.69 -6.22 16.52
N ILE A 106 1.40 -5.27 15.63
CA ILE A 106 1.18 -5.56 14.21
C ILE A 106 2.52 -5.58 13.50
N SER A 107 2.77 -6.64 12.73
CA SER A 107 3.98 -6.77 11.92
C SER A 107 3.62 -6.94 10.46
N LYS A 108 4.44 -6.39 9.58
CA LYS A 108 4.26 -6.47 8.14
C LYS A 108 5.57 -6.92 7.48
N MET A 109 5.44 -7.56 6.32
CA MET A 109 6.59 -8.06 5.58
C MET A 109 7.41 -6.93 4.99
N CYS A 110 8.73 -7.01 5.10
CA CYS A 110 9.68 -6.14 4.43
C CYS A 110 10.15 -6.80 3.14
N LEU A 111 10.25 -6.03 2.08
CA LEU A 111 10.66 -6.50 0.76
C LEU A 111 11.82 -5.66 0.24
N ASN A 112 12.82 -6.33 -0.33
CA ASN A 112 13.87 -5.67 -1.11
C ASN A 112 13.56 -5.84 -2.59
N TYR A 113 13.77 -4.81 -3.37
CA TYR A 113 13.60 -4.84 -4.82
C TYR A 113 14.97 -4.79 -5.48
N LYS A 114 15.39 -5.90 -6.07
CA LYS A 114 16.71 -6.02 -6.73
C LYS A 114 16.59 -6.79 -8.03
N ASN A 115 17.28 -6.30 -9.07
CA ASN A 115 17.32 -6.96 -10.37
C ASN A 115 15.94 -7.26 -10.93
N GLY A 116 14.98 -6.36 -10.73
CA GLY A 116 13.63 -6.49 -11.24
C GLY A 116 12.76 -7.52 -10.51
N THR A 117 13.14 -7.91 -9.29
CA THR A 117 12.35 -8.87 -8.51
C THR A 117 12.30 -8.46 -7.04
N TYR A 118 11.21 -8.87 -6.35
CA TYR A 118 11.08 -8.67 -4.92
C TYR A 118 11.59 -9.88 -4.14
N ILE A 119 12.26 -9.60 -3.04
CA ILE A 119 12.77 -10.62 -2.12
C ILE A 119 12.25 -10.31 -0.73
N ALA A 120 11.59 -11.29 -0.09
CA ALA A 120 11.10 -11.13 1.28
C ALA A 120 12.27 -11.19 2.24
N VAL A 121 12.33 -10.22 3.15
CA VAL A 121 13.44 -10.09 4.13
C VAL A 121 13.02 -10.53 5.52
N GLY A 122 11.76 -10.32 5.87
CA GLY A 122 11.23 -10.64 7.19
C GLY A 122 10.22 -9.62 7.65
N LYS A 123 9.50 -9.92 8.72
CA LYS A 123 8.48 -9.02 9.26
C LYS A 123 9.10 -8.05 10.25
N GLN A 124 8.59 -6.82 10.24
CA GLN A 124 8.98 -5.77 11.17
C GLN A 124 7.73 -5.12 11.73
N PRO A 125 7.82 -4.52 12.94
CA PRO A 125 6.69 -3.79 13.50
C PRO A 125 6.21 -2.71 12.54
N MET A 126 4.90 -2.63 12.38
CA MET A 126 4.25 -1.67 11.50
C MET A 126 2.85 -1.39 12.03
N ALA A 127 2.07 -0.66 11.26
CA ALA A 127 0.72 -0.28 11.64
C ALA A 127 -0.31 -0.91 10.71
N SER A 128 -1.55 -0.99 11.19
CA SER A 128 -2.70 -1.35 10.37
C SER A 128 -3.50 -0.08 10.07
N VAL A 129 -3.94 0.05 8.83
CA VAL A 129 -4.68 1.21 8.35
C VAL A 129 -6.16 0.86 8.30
N ILE A 130 -6.99 1.74 8.88
CA ILE A 130 -8.43 1.53 8.96
C ILE A 130 -9.15 2.27 7.83
N SER A 131 -9.92 1.53 7.05
CA SER A 131 -10.74 2.04 5.94
C SER A 131 -9.95 2.90 4.95
N PRO A 132 -8.90 2.35 4.32
CA PRO A 132 -8.15 3.12 3.32
C PRO A 132 -8.99 3.34 2.07
N VAL A 133 -8.94 4.57 1.54
CA VAL A 133 -9.70 5.00 0.36
C VAL A 133 -8.77 5.72 -0.60
N TYR A 134 -8.80 5.31 -1.86
CA TYR A 134 -8.00 5.92 -2.92
C TYR A 134 -8.41 7.39 -3.12
N VAL A 135 -7.43 8.28 -3.22
CA VAL A 135 -7.63 9.69 -3.53
C VAL A 135 -7.16 9.99 -4.94
N LYS A 136 -5.89 9.77 -5.22
CA LYS A 136 -5.32 10.00 -6.56
C LYS A 136 -3.93 9.43 -6.69
N MET A 137 -3.48 9.27 -7.93
CA MET A 137 -2.07 8.96 -8.21
C MET A 137 -1.25 10.23 -8.03
N ARG A 138 -0.07 10.10 -7.44
CA ARG A 138 0.83 11.22 -7.18
C ARG A 138 2.01 11.17 -8.16
N THR A 139 1.82 11.76 -9.34
CA THR A 139 2.87 11.83 -10.36
C THR A 139 3.98 12.81 -9.99
N ASP A 140 3.73 13.67 -9.00
CA ASP A 140 4.66 14.65 -8.46
C ASP A 140 5.53 14.11 -7.31
N LYS A 141 5.26 12.88 -6.87
CA LYS A 141 5.98 12.23 -5.76
C LYS A 141 6.81 11.05 -6.26
N LYS A 142 7.92 10.79 -5.58
CA LYS A 142 8.83 9.69 -5.92
C LYS A 142 8.74 8.59 -4.85
N PRO A 143 9.01 7.33 -5.21
CA PRO A 143 8.97 6.22 -4.26
C PRO A 143 10.24 6.16 -3.40
N ASN A 144 10.49 7.23 -2.65
CA ASN A 144 11.67 7.37 -1.80
C ASN A 144 11.24 7.63 -0.35
N THR A 145 12.22 7.74 0.55
CA THR A 145 11.96 7.92 1.97
C THR A 145 11.39 9.30 2.32
N ASP A 146 11.60 10.29 1.46
CA ASP A 146 11.08 11.65 1.70
C ASP A 146 9.60 11.75 1.33
N ASP A 147 9.22 11.20 0.18
CA ASP A 147 7.87 11.34 -0.37
C ASP A 147 6.90 10.24 0.07
N ALA A 148 7.41 9.04 0.31
CA ALA A 148 6.57 7.88 0.65
C ALA A 148 7.27 6.99 1.67
N GLY A 149 7.90 7.58 2.67
CA GLY A 149 8.65 6.87 3.69
C GLY A 149 7.86 6.60 4.96
N LEU A 150 8.53 5.97 5.93
CA LEU A 150 7.93 5.60 7.22
C LEU A 150 7.36 6.79 7.97
N SER A 151 7.86 8.00 7.74
CA SER A 151 7.35 9.20 8.38
C SER A 151 5.87 9.44 8.10
N GLN A 152 5.35 8.87 7.01
CA GLN A 152 3.91 8.94 6.70
C GLN A 152 3.06 8.34 7.81
N ILE A 153 3.57 7.34 8.50
CA ILE A 153 2.84 6.64 9.56
C ILE A 153 3.36 6.99 10.95
N THR A 154 4.68 7.11 11.14
CA THR A 154 5.26 7.39 12.46
C THR A 154 4.78 8.73 13.02
N LYS A 155 4.57 9.73 12.18
CA LYS A 155 4.04 11.03 12.61
C LYS A 155 2.63 10.92 13.19
N ILE A 156 1.77 10.09 12.58
CA ILE A 156 0.40 9.89 13.07
C ILE A 156 0.44 9.26 14.47
N ILE A 157 1.25 8.23 14.62
CA ILE A 157 1.38 7.48 15.88
C ILE A 157 1.95 8.38 16.98
N SER A 158 2.95 9.19 16.67
CA SER A 158 3.56 10.13 17.62
C SER A 158 2.57 11.17 18.12
N LEU A 159 1.71 11.69 17.22
CA LEU A 159 0.67 12.65 17.59
C LEU A 159 -0.34 12.02 18.53
N ASP A 160 -0.77 10.80 18.27
CA ASP A 160 -1.72 10.08 19.11
C ASP A 160 -1.11 9.83 20.51
N THR A 161 0.16 9.50 20.59
CA THR A 161 0.86 9.27 21.84
C THR A 161 0.95 10.56 22.68
N ASN A 162 1.12 11.71 22.03
CA ASN A 162 1.25 13.00 22.69
C ASN A 162 -0.06 13.63 23.13
N THR A 163 -1.20 13.11 22.68
CA THR A 163 -2.52 13.65 23.00
C THR A 163 -3.20 12.95 24.18
N THR A 164 -2.56 11.96 24.79
CA THR A 164 -3.11 11.26 25.97
C THR A 164 -2.65 11.89 27.30
#